data_3eb60b18f9094f604d68a90f2dbd1520
#
_entry.id   3eb60b18f9094f604d68a90f2dbd1520
#
_cell.length_a   1.000
_cell.length_b   1.000
_cell.length_c   1.000
_cell.angle_alpha   90.00
_cell.angle_beta   90.00
_cell.angle_gamma   90.00
#
_symmetry.space_group_name_H-M   'P 1'
#
loop_
_entity.id
_entity.type
_entity.pdbx_description
1 polymer ?
#
loop_
_entity_poly.entity_id
_entity_poly.type
_entity_poly.pdbx_seq_one_letter_code
_entity_poly.pdbx_strand_id
1 'polypeptide(L)'
;AEVAAVTKIYGVIMTLVGAYVGGILSMRFGVMRILMLGAITSAISNLLFAWLAGHGHDVNALILVVSADNLAGGIASAAFIAYLSSLTNIQYSATQYALFSSLMLLLPKFVAGWSGAFVDQFGYATFFTSTALLGLPVLVLVWLAGRVLVVQEKRP
;
A
#
# COMPACT_ATOMS: atom_id res chain seq x y z
N ALA A 1 11.78 10.30 -20.60
CA ALA A 1 11.06 11.53 -20.20
C ALA A 1 9.58 11.25 -19.91
N GLU A 2 8.86 10.50 -20.77
CA GLU A 2 7.43 10.18 -20.63
C GLU A 2 7.11 9.42 -19.35
N VAL A 3 7.84 8.34 -19.05
CA VAL A 3 7.66 7.54 -17.82
C VAL A 3 7.77 8.43 -16.57
N ALA A 4 8.76 9.32 -16.54
CA ALA A 4 8.95 10.22 -15.40
C ALA A 4 7.81 11.23 -15.25
N ALA A 5 7.26 11.74 -16.37
CA ALA A 5 6.13 12.65 -16.36
C ALA A 5 4.84 11.95 -15.88
N VAL A 6 4.56 10.76 -16.40
CA VAL A 6 3.40 9.94 -15.98
C VAL A 6 3.50 9.61 -14.49
N THR A 7 4.64 9.11 -14.03
CA THR A 7 4.81 8.72 -12.61
C THR A 7 4.69 9.93 -11.67
N LYS A 8 5.24 11.09 -12.05
CA LYS A 8 5.20 12.28 -11.19
C LYS A 8 3.82 12.94 -11.15
N ILE A 9 3.18 13.12 -12.31
CA ILE A 9 1.94 13.89 -12.37
C ILE A 9 0.73 13.00 -12.01
N TYR A 10 0.53 11.95 -12.78
CA TYR A 10 -0.62 11.04 -12.55
C TYR A 10 -0.51 10.31 -11.22
N GLY A 11 0.70 9.85 -10.86
CA GLY A 11 0.92 9.15 -9.60
C GLY A 11 0.54 9.99 -8.39
N VAL A 12 0.99 11.25 -8.32
CA VAL A 12 0.65 12.13 -7.19
C VAL A 12 -0.85 12.41 -7.12
N ILE A 13 -1.47 12.73 -8.25
CA ILE A 13 -2.92 13.00 -8.30
C ILE A 13 -3.70 11.76 -7.82
N MET A 14 -3.37 10.58 -8.36
CA MET A 14 -4.07 9.35 -8.00
C MET A 14 -3.83 8.92 -6.56
N THR A 15 -2.64 9.17 -6.01
CA THR A 15 -2.37 8.95 -4.57
C THR A 15 -3.26 9.84 -3.69
N LEU A 16 -3.39 11.12 -4.02
CA LEU A 16 -4.26 12.05 -3.27
C LEU A 16 -5.74 11.65 -3.37
N VAL A 17 -6.20 11.31 -4.57
CA VAL A 17 -7.56 10.80 -4.78
C VAL A 17 -7.78 9.52 -3.98
N GLY A 18 -6.83 8.59 -4.04
CA GLY A 18 -6.87 7.34 -3.29
C GLY A 18 -6.92 7.56 -1.78
N ALA A 19 -6.10 8.46 -1.25
CA ALA A 19 -6.10 8.81 0.17
C ALA A 19 -7.44 9.43 0.61
N TYR A 20 -8.00 10.34 -0.18
CA TYR A 20 -9.30 10.94 0.07
C TYR A 20 -10.43 9.90 0.08
N VAL A 21 -10.51 9.09 -0.97
CA VAL A 21 -11.48 8.00 -1.09
C VAL A 21 -11.30 6.98 0.03
N GLY A 22 -10.07 6.56 0.31
CA GLY A 22 -9.74 5.62 1.39
C GLY A 22 -10.14 6.13 2.76
N GLY A 23 -9.97 7.44 3.03
CA GLY A 23 -10.43 8.08 4.25
C GLY A 23 -11.96 8.01 4.41
N ILE A 24 -12.71 8.41 3.37
CA ILE A 24 -14.19 8.35 3.39
C ILE A 24 -14.69 6.90 3.55
N LEU A 25 -14.11 5.97 2.79
CA LEU A 25 -14.50 4.56 2.87
C LEU A 25 -14.19 3.96 4.24
N SER A 26 -13.07 4.35 4.86
CA SER A 26 -12.70 3.89 6.21
C SER A 26 -13.70 4.36 7.28
N MET A 27 -14.20 5.60 7.16
CA MET A 27 -15.26 6.11 8.04
C MET A 27 -16.58 5.38 7.83
N ARG A 28 -16.92 5.02 6.58
CA ARG A 28 -18.21 4.43 6.25
C ARG A 28 -18.26 2.91 6.46
N PHE A 29 -17.22 2.20 6.12
CA PHE A 29 -17.18 0.74 6.11
C PHE A 29 -16.26 0.12 7.17
N GLY A 30 -15.54 0.96 7.90
CA GLY A 30 -14.59 0.55 8.93
C GLY A 30 -13.16 0.39 8.41
N VAL A 31 -12.21 0.77 9.25
CA VAL A 31 -10.78 0.84 8.91
C VAL A 31 -10.21 -0.51 8.45
N MET A 32 -10.53 -1.61 9.17
CA MET A 32 -9.96 -2.93 8.85
C MET A 32 -10.41 -3.47 7.49
N ARG A 33 -11.65 -3.19 7.08
CA ARG A 33 -12.16 -3.61 5.76
C ARG A 33 -11.44 -2.87 4.64
N ILE A 34 -11.23 -1.57 4.82
CA ILE A 34 -10.56 -0.75 3.81
C ILE A 34 -9.05 -1.01 3.79
N LEU A 35 -8.44 -1.32 4.94
CA LEU A 35 -7.06 -1.78 4.99
C LEU A 35 -6.87 -3.09 4.22
N MET A 36 -7.79 -4.04 4.38
CA MET A 36 -7.79 -5.29 3.60
C MET A 36 -7.99 -5.01 2.10
N LEU A 37 -8.94 -4.14 1.74
CA LEU A 37 -9.15 -3.73 0.35
C LEU A 37 -7.87 -3.11 -0.24
N GLY A 38 -7.23 -2.20 0.49
CA GLY A 38 -5.96 -1.58 0.09
C GLY A 38 -4.85 -2.60 -0.11
N ALA A 39 -4.72 -3.57 0.79
CA ALA A 39 -3.72 -4.64 0.67
C ALA A 39 -3.96 -5.53 -0.57
N ILE A 40 -5.21 -5.90 -0.83
CA ILE A 40 -5.59 -6.69 -2.02
C ILE A 40 -5.32 -5.91 -3.31
N THR A 41 -5.77 -4.66 -3.39
CA THR A 41 -5.60 -3.84 -4.59
C THR A 41 -4.12 -3.52 -4.85
N SER A 42 -3.31 -3.33 -3.80
CA SER A 42 -1.87 -3.15 -3.92
C SER A 42 -1.16 -4.43 -4.42
N ALA A 43 -1.56 -5.60 -3.96
CA ALA A 43 -1.02 -6.86 -4.48
C ALA A 43 -1.38 -7.06 -5.97
N ILE A 44 -2.61 -6.73 -6.35
CA ILE A 44 -3.06 -6.79 -7.75
C ILE A 44 -2.29 -5.78 -8.61
N SER A 45 -2.05 -4.56 -8.15
CA SER A 45 -1.29 -3.55 -8.91
C SER A 45 0.15 -3.99 -9.19
N ASN A 46 0.80 -4.69 -8.25
CA ASN A 46 2.11 -5.30 -8.50
C ASN A 46 2.07 -6.35 -9.63
N LEU A 47 1.00 -7.14 -9.72
CA LEU A 47 0.82 -8.07 -10.84
C LEU A 47 0.58 -7.34 -12.17
N LEU A 48 -0.10 -6.19 -12.15
CA LEU A 48 -0.25 -5.36 -13.35
C LEU A 48 1.11 -4.81 -13.82
N PHE A 49 2.00 -4.43 -12.91
CA PHE A 49 3.38 -4.05 -13.27
C PHE A 49 4.18 -5.22 -13.85
N ALA A 50 4.03 -6.44 -13.27
CA ALA A 50 4.66 -7.65 -13.82
C ALA A 50 4.17 -7.93 -15.25
N TRP A 51 2.85 -7.78 -15.49
CA TRP A 51 2.26 -7.90 -16.81
C TRP A 51 2.79 -6.84 -17.79
N LEU A 52 2.85 -5.56 -17.35
CA LEU A 52 3.36 -4.44 -18.16
C LEU A 52 4.83 -4.67 -18.55
N ALA A 53 5.64 -5.22 -17.66
CA ALA A 53 7.05 -5.51 -17.94
C ALA A 53 7.24 -6.52 -19.09
N GLY A 54 6.23 -7.36 -19.36
CA GLY A 54 6.23 -8.32 -20.48
C GLY A 54 5.63 -7.78 -21.79
N HIS A 55 4.99 -6.60 -21.79
CA HIS A 55 4.25 -6.08 -22.95
C HIS A 55 4.96 -5.01 -23.76
N GLY A 56 6.22 -4.69 -23.45
CA GLY A 56 7.01 -3.70 -24.18
C GLY A 56 6.63 -2.26 -23.82
N HIS A 57 6.87 -1.33 -24.77
CA HIS A 57 6.66 0.10 -24.55
C HIS A 57 5.24 0.53 -24.91
N ASP A 58 4.33 0.50 -23.95
CA ASP A 58 2.95 1.00 -24.08
C ASP A 58 2.68 2.08 -23.03
N VAL A 59 2.62 3.33 -23.45
CA VAL A 59 2.41 4.51 -22.57
C VAL A 59 1.00 4.50 -21.96
N ASN A 60 -0.01 4.04 -22.70
CA ASN A 60 -1.39 4.00 -22.20
C ASN A 60 -1.53 2.94 -21.09
N ALA A 61 -0.96 1.76 -21.31
CA ALA A 61 -0.89 0.73 -20.28
C ALA A 61 -0.11 1.20 -19.06
N LEU A 62 1.01 1.92 -19.24
CA LEU A 62 1.77 2.52 -18.15
C LEU A 62 0.93 3.51 -17.33
N ILE A 63 0.20 4.42 -17.97
CA ILE A 63 -0.67 5.40 -17.31
C ILE A 63 -1.71 4.66 -16.46
N LEU A 64 -2.34 3.64 -17.01
CA LEU A 64 -3.36 2.85 -16.30
C LEU A 64 -2.78 2.14 -15.08
N VAL A 65 -1.66 1.43 -15.25
CA VAL A 65 -1.03 0.67 -14.16
C VAL A 65 -0.53 1.59 -13.06
N VAL A 66 0.15 2.70 -13.41
CA VAL A 66 0.62 3.70 -12.43
C VAL A 66 -0.56 4.35 -11.71
N SER A 67 -1.64 4.65 -12.41
CA SER A 67 -2.84 5.24 -11.79
C SER A 67 -3.50 4.27 -10.81
N ALA A 68 -3.65 3.00 -11.20
CA ALA A 68 -4.23 1.96 -10.34
C ALA A 68 -3.37 1.72 -9.09
N ASP A 69 -2.05 1.64 -9.23
CA ASP A 69 -1.11 1.43 -8.14
C ASP A 69 -1.13 2.59 -7.13
N ASN A 70 -1.03 3.82 -7.63
CA ASN A 70 -1.04 4.99 -6.77
C ASN A 70 -2.40 5.20 -6.07
N LEU A 71 -3.50 4.90 -6.74
CA LEU A 71 -4.84 4.92 -6.14
C LEU A 71 -4.94 3.88 -5.01
N ALA A 72 -4.51 2.64 -5.27
CA ALA A 72 -4.48 1.56 -4.28
C ALA A 72 -3.58 1.92 -3.09
N GLY A 73 -2.39 2.43 -3.36
CA GLY A 73 -1.43 2.90 -2.35
C GLY A 73 -1.99 4.04 -1.50
N GLY A 74 -2.71 4.99 -2.10
CA GLY A 74 -3.41 6.06 -1.39
C GLY A 74 -4.48 5.53 -0.45
N ILE A 75 -5.35 4.63 -0.91
CA ILE A 75 -6.39 3.97 -0.11
C ILE A 75 -5.76 3.21 1.06
N ALA A 76 -4.76 2.37 0.78
CA ALA A 76 -4.06 1.58 1.79
C ALA A 76 -3.40 2.46 2.85
N SER A 77 -2.72 3.53 2.43
CA SER A 77 -2.03 4.46 3.33
C SER A 77 -3.01 5.18 4.26
N ALA A 78 -4.13 5.69 3.73
CA ALA A 78 -5.15 6.35 4.55
C ALA A 78 -5.75 5.40 5.59
N ALA A 79 -6.10 4.17 5.19
CA ALA A 79 -6.61 3.16 6.11
C ALA A 79 -5.56 2.73 7.15
N PHE A 80 -4.29 2.62 6.76
CA PHE A 80 -3.21 2.24 7.66
C PHE A 80 -2.91 3.33 8.70
N ILE A 81 -2.91 4.60 8.29
CA ILE A 81 -2.78 5.75 9.20
C ILE A 81 -3.94 5.77 10.20
N ALA A 82 -5.17 5.55 9.74
CA ALA A 82 -6.33 5.45 10.62
C ALA A 82 -6.21 4.28 11.61
N TYR A 83 -5.71 3.13 11.15
CA TYR A 83 -5.44 1.97 12.01
C TYR A 83 -4.37 2.28 13.07
N LEU A 84 -3.24 2.86 12.68
CA LEU A 84 -2.19 3.26 13.63
C LEU A 84 -2.71 4.26 14.66
N SER A 85 -3.53 5.22 14.23
CA SER A 85 -4.14 6.18 15.13
C SER A 85 -5.07 5.51 16.16
N SER A 86 -5.76 4.44 15.77
CA SER A 86 -6.64 3.69 16.67
C SER A 86 -5.89 2.88 17.73
N LEU A 87 -4.61 2.57 17.48
CA LEU A 87 -3.75 1.85 18.43
C LEU A 87 -3.07 2.76 19.45
N THR A 88 -3.12 4.08 19.26
CA THR A 88 -2.43 5.04 20.15
C THR A 88 -3.27 5.35 21.38
N ASN A 89 -2.63 5.39 22.55
CA ASN A 89 -3.27 5.84 23.78
C ASN A 89 -3.32 7.39 23.81
N ILE A 90 -4.44 7.96 24.27
CA ILE A 90 -4.66 9.42 24.35
C ILE A 90 -3.55 10.14 25.12
N GLN A 91 -3.03 9.55 26.18
CA GLN A 91 -1.97 10.16 27.01
C GLN A 91 -0.60 10.21 26.34
N TYR A 92 -0.29 9.25 25.45
CA TYR A 92 1.03 9.11 24.81
C TYR A 92 0.93 9.11 23.29
N SER A 93 -0.18 9.59 22.76
CA SER A 93 -0.52 9.48 21.32
C SER A 93 0.55 10.06 20.40
N ALA A 94 1.13 11.20 20.73
CA ALA A 94 2.16 11.84 19.90
C ALA A 94 3.42 10.97 19.78
N THR A 95 3.95 10.47 20.89
CA THR A 95 5.16 9.64 20.91
C THR A 95 4.94 8.28 20.26
N GLN A 96 3.81 7.62 20.57
CA GLN A 96 3.47 6.34 20.00
C GLN A 96 3.22 6.45 18.49
N TYR A 97 2.51 7.48 18.05
CA TYR A 97 2.26 7.71 16.63
C TYR A 97 3.56 8.02 15.88
N ALA A 98 4.45 8.83 16.44
CA ALA A 98 5.76 9.11 15.85
C ALA A 98 6.61 7.84 15.70
N LEU A 99 6.61 6.96 16.72
CA LEU A 99 7.32 5.69 16.67
C LEU A 99 6.74 4.78 15.58
N PHE A 100 5.42 4.60 15.55
CA PHE A 100 4.75 3.77 14.54
C PHE A 100 4.97 4.31 13.12
N SER A 101 4.87 5.63 12.91
CA SER A 101 5.13 6.27 11.62
C SER A 101 6.57 6.07 11.17
N SER A 102 7.53 6.15 12.10
CA SER A 102 8.94 5.94 11.80
C SER A 102 9.22 4.51 11.36
N LEU A 103 8.65 3.51 12.06
CA LEU A 103 8.76 2.10 11.68
C LEU A 103 8.08 1.82 10.34
N MET A 104 6.90 2.42 10.10
CA MET A 104 6.17 2.32 8.84
C MET A 104 7.01 2.78 7.64
N LEU A 105 7.80 3.84 7.82
CA LEU A 105 8.63 4.41 6.75
C LEU A 105 10.00 3.75 6.63
N LEU A 106 10.59 3.33 7.75
CA LEU A 106 11.96 2.81 7.79
C LEU A 106 12.08 1.45 7.09
N LEU A 107 11.21 0.50 7.42
CA LEU A 107 11.25 -0.85 6.86
C LEU A 107 11.12 -0.87 5.33
N PRO A 108 10.12 -0.22 4.71
CA PRO A 108 10.03 -0.17 3.25
C PRO A 108 11.23 0.50 2.59
N LYS A 109 11.76 1.59 3.19
CA LYS A 109 12.94 2.28 2.65
C LYS A 109 14.19 1.41 2.70
N PHE A 110 14.38 0.65 3.78
CA PHE A 110 15.49 -0.27 3.91
C PHE A 110 15.42 -1.38 2.84
N VAL A 111 14.25 -2.01 2.68
CA VAL A 111 14.03 -3.03 1.65
C VAL A 111 14.17 -2.46 0.24
N ALA A 112 13.64 -1.25 0.00
CA ALA A 112 13.73 -0.57 -1.30
C ALA A 112 15.18 -0.30 -1.71
N GLY A 113 16.10 -0.12 -0.77
CA GLY A 113 17.53 0.03 -1.06
C GLY A 113 18.15 -1.14 -1.82
N TRP A 114 17.59 -2.34 -1.70
CA TRP A 114 18.06 -3.57 -2.37
C TRP A 114 17.31 -3.85 -3.68
N SER A 115 16.24 -3.11 -3.97
CA SER A 115 15.37 -3.37 -5.12
C SER A 115 16.10 -3.23 -6.46
N GLY A 116 16.99 -2.25 -6.60
CA GLY A 116 17.77 -2.04 -7.81
C GLY A 116 18.65 -3.23 -8.15
N ALA A 117 19.45 -3.72 -7.19
CA ALA A 117 20.30 -4.88 -7.37
C ALA A 117 19.50 -6.15 -7.71
N PHE A 118 18.32 -6.31 -7.11
CA PHE A 118 17.42 -7.43 -7.42
C PHE A 118 16.90 -7.34 -8.86
N VAL A 119 16.48 -6.17 -9.30
CA VAL A 119 15.98 -5.93 -10.67
C VAL A 119 17.08 -6.15 -11.70
N ASP A 120 18.30 -5.68 -11.43
CA ASP A 120 19.46 -5.87 -12.33
C ASP A 120 19.79 -7.35 -12.53
N GLN A 121 19.59 -8.18 -11.50
CA GLN A 121 19.89 -9.60 -11.54
C GLN A 121 18.74 -10.46 -12.08
N PHE A 122 17.50 -10.15 -11.73
CA PHE A 122 16.33 -11.01 -11.99
C PHE A 122 15.27 -10.38 -12.90
N GLY A 123 15.41 -9.11 -13.23
CA GLY A 123 14.48 -8.36 -14.09
C GLY A 123 13.22 -7.87 -13.38
N TYR A 124 12.53 -6.93 -14.03
CA TYR A 124 11.33 -6.27 -13.49
C TYR A 124 10.16 -7.22 -13.26
N ALA A 125 9.89 -8.14 -14.20
CA ALA A 125 8.77 -9.06 -14.08
C ALA A 125 8.89 -9.94 -12.84
N THR A 126 10.09 -10.47 -12.57
CA THR A 126 10.36 -11.28 -11.38
C THR A 126 10.26 -10.45 -10.10
N PHE A 127 10.77 -9.21 -10.13
CA PHE A 127 10.67 -8.29 -8.99
C PHE A 127 9.21 -8.03 -8.62
N PHE A 128 8.37 -7.61 -9.55
CA PHE A 128 6.97 -7.30 -9.26
C PHE A 128 6.14 -8.53 -8.89
N THR A 129 6.44 -9.69 -9.47
CA THR A 129 5.81 -10.95 -9.04
C THR A 129 6.18 -11.30 -7.60
N SER A 130 7.47 -11.15 -7.23
CA SER A 130 7.93 -11.38 -5.87
C SER A 130 7.28 -10.42 -4.86
N THR A 131 7.14 -9.14 -5.21
CA THR A 131 6.45 -8.15 -4.35
C THR A 131 4.97 -8.45 -4.21
N ALA A 132 4.30 -8.92 -5.26
CA ALA A 132 2.92 -9.38 -5.17
C ALA A 132 2.76 -10.58 -4.22
N LEU A 133 3.68 -11.55 -4.28
CA LEU A 133 3.70 -12.71 -3.37
C LEU A 133 3.94 -12.29 -1.92
N LEU A 134 4.78 -11.28 -1.67
CA LEU A 134 4.96 -10.68 -0.35
C LEU A 134 3.68 -10.00 0.18
N GLY A 135 2.74 -9.69 -0.68
CA GLY A 135 1.40 -9.24 -0.28
C GLY A 135 0.59 -10.31 0.46
N LEU A 136 0.81 -11.61 0.20
CA LEU A 136 0.06 -12.70 0.84
C LEU A 136 0.22 -12.72 2.38
N PRO A 137 1.42 -12.69 2.95
CA PRO A 137 1.57 -12.58 4.41
C PRO A 137 0.96 -11.29 4.96
N VAL A 138 0.97 -10.19 4.22
CA VAL A 138 0.31 -8.94 4.63
C VAL A 138 -1.20 -9.13 4.75
N LEU A 139 -1.85 -9.79 3.78
CA LEU A 139 -3.28 -10.12 3.84
C LEU A 139 -3.63 -10.95 5.07
N VAL A 140 -2.80 -11.95 5.39
CA VAL A 140 -2.98 -12.78 6.58
C VAL A 140 -2.84 -11.95 7.85
N LEU A 141 -1.85 -11.07 7.93
CA LEU A 141 -1.65 -10.19 9.09
C LEU A 141 -2.82 -9.22 9.29
N VAL A 142 -3.32 -8.60 8.22
CA VAL A 142 -4.49 -7.69 8.29
C VAL A 142 -5.73 -8.46 8.75
N TRP A 143 -5.94 -9.68 8.25
CA TRP A 143 -7.05 -10.52 8.66
C TRP A 143 -6.96 -10.93 10.14
N LEU A 144 -5.77 -11.32 10.62
CA LEU A 144 -5.53 -11.63 12.03
C LEU A 144 -5.75 -10.42 12.92
N ALA A 145 -5.22 -9.25 12.56
CA ALA A 145 -5.42 -8.00 13.29
C ALA A 145 -6.90 -7.64 13.41
N GLY A 146 -7.68 -7.83 12.33
CA GLY A 146 -9.12 -7.62 12.35
C GLY A 146 -9.85 -8.54 13.31
N ARG A 147 -9.44 -9.81 13.42
CA ARG A 147 -10.02 -10.75 14.40
C ARG A 147 -9.72 -10.39 15.84
N VAL A 148 -8.48 -9.96 16.13
CA VAL A 148 -8.08 -9.58 17.49
C VAL A 148 -8.87 -8.37 17.97
N LEU A 149 -9.07 -7.35 17.15
CA LEU A 149 -9.86 -6.16 17.49
C LEU A 149 -11.32 -6.50 17.79
N VAL A 150 -11.94 -7.35 16.98
CA VAL A 150 -13.33 -7.81 17.22
C VAL A 150 -13.47 -8.57 18.53
N VAL A 151 -12.45 -9.33 18.93
CA VAL A 151 -12.45 -10.07 20.22
C VAL A 151 -12.30 -9.09 21.39
N GLN A 152 -11.49 -8.05 21.28
CA GLN A 152 -11.33 -7.04 22.32
C GLN A 152 -12.59 -6.21 22.55
N GLU A 153 -13.30 -5.83 21.47
CA GLU A 153 -14.55 -5.06 21.56
C GLU A 153 -15.71 -5.85 22.22
N LYS A 154 -15.63 -7.19 22.20
CA LYS A 154 -16.64 -8.09 22.81
C LYS A 154 -16.34 -8.49 24.25
N ARG A 155 -15.23 -8.06 24.83
CA ARG A 155 -14.95 -8.29 26.26
C ARG A 155 -15.65 -7.20 27.08
N PRO A 156 -16.56 -7.59 28.01
CA PRO A 156 -17.26 -6.64 28.88
C PRO A 156 -16.31 -5.90 29.82
#